data_2006c29c3329e0b66c465d7db53ac443
#
_entry.id   2006c29c3329e0b66c465d7db53ac443
#
_cell.length_a   1.000
_cell.length_b   1.000
_cell.length_c   1.000
_cell.angle_alpha   90.00
_cell.angle_beta   90.00
_cell.angle_gamma   90.00
#
_symmetry.space_group_name_H-M   'P 1'
#
loop_
_entity.id
_entity.type
_entity.pdbx_description
1 polymer ?
#
loop_
_entity_poly.entity_id
_entity_poly.type
_entity_poly.pdbx_seq_one_letter_code
_entity_poly.pdbx_strand_id
1 'polypeptide(L)'
;MKNLFLFFFLLSTLSAISAQQGELAPLRAKPDKTAVHPDYHDTFLIVKFQHDSGVHLEGGEFAHVNPMMNAILDDVAISRVRHIQLPAQQLDDWRRSGEERSGIRLHNLNLFFRIELSDRALMGETCDLLNTFDVVEIAYPLPSGGDPEMPARPPFLHPSLAPDASAVAGFNFLDQQDYREAAPIGIDADYGEKFSGSRGEGHLIADVETGWTDDHLDIKHKALGAFTGLTPAPYPWDHGTAVLGELVGEDNDAGVLGIVHQADVILSSHLGSSANISTAIAFGATAVGIGDVLVLEVQCFGAVPGPFPCEYDPATFATIQTATANGTHVFAAAGNGGHDLDDPAYGGLFDRNVRDSGAVMCGQSTGAPLDANPFSNYGSRLDAHGWGANVVTAGYGDLFGSGTPVQEFTAFFSGTSSATPIVTGAGVMLNGIHREAFGAPMDPFDLRRLLAMTGTPQNPGNRIGPRPNVRAAIQALEVPVLTLSGNLVPGGQVDLDLEASAGDTYRLMFSRSLAAAPAHNAPFGYLFLGPVTNTVPGTVPGGGVESLSFQIPNNPAFSGSILGYVQIEVTFANGVGTGAYSNYTPIPIQ
;
A
#
# COMPACT_ATOMS: atom_id res chain seq x y z
N MET A 1 -11.66 -35.90 -8.47
CA MET A 1 -10.34 -36.55 -8.24
C MET A 1 -9.22 -36.04 -9.15
N LYS A 2 -9.31 -34.81 -9.70
CA LYS A 2 -8.21 -34.22 -10.53
C LYS A 2 -7.68 -32.90 -10.00
N ASN A 3 -8.31 -32.27 -9.00
CA ASN A 3 -7.88 -30.97 -8.46
C ASN A 3 -7.18 -31.07 -7.10
N LEU A 4 -7.15 -32.24 -6.49
CA LEU A 4 -6.49 -32.43 -5.17
C LEU A 4 -4.96 -32.61 -5.26
N PHE A 5 -4.40 -32.77 -6.49
CA PHE A 5 -2.96 -32.98 -6.69
C PHE A 5 -2.18 -31.68 -6.98
N LEU A 6 -2.87 -30.55 -7.24
CA LEU A 6 -2.18 -29.28 -7.55
C LEU A 6 -1.78 -28.49 -6.30
N PHE A 7 -2.51 -28.64 -5.18
CA PHE A 7 -2.27 -27.86 -3.97
C PHE A 7 -1.12 -28.39 -3.10
N PHE A 8 -0.88 -29.70 -3.07
CA PHE A 8 0.26 -30.28 -2.35
C PHE A 8 1.62 -30.07 -3.04
N PHE A 9 1.62 -29.75 -4.35
CA PHE A 9 2.85 -29.43 -5.09
C PHE A 9 3.25 -27.97 -4.99
N LEU A 10 2.33 -27.05 -4.64
CA LEU A 10 2.62 -25.63 -4.42
C LEU A 10 3.27 -25.35 -3.06
N LEU A 11 3.03 -26.17 -2.06
CA LEU A 11 3.70 -26.07 -0.75
C LEU A 11 5.11 -26.69 -0.74
N SER A 12 5.46 -27.52 -1.73
CA SER A 12 6.78 -28.18 -1.78
C SER A 12 7.79 -27.51 -2.72
N THR A 13 7.40 -26.46 -3.47
CA THR A 13 8.34 -25.61 -4.24
C THR A 13 8.74 -24.33 -3.52
N LEU A 14 8.48 -24.26 -2.21
CA LEU A 14 8.90 -23.20 -1.27
C LEU A 14 10.42 -23.16 -1.01
N SER A 15 11.24 -23.78 -1.84
CA SER A 15 12.68 -23.92 -1.60
C SER A 15 13.53 -23.35 -2.74
N ALA A 16 13.22 -22.17 -3.26
CA ALA A 16 14.11 -21.53 -4.22
C ALA A 16 14.12 -19.99 -4.18
N ILE A 17 13.78 -19.36 -3.06
CA ILE A 17 14.36 -18.08 -2.70
C ILE A 17 15.12 -18.35 -1.39
N SER A 18 16.22 -19.04 -1.48
CA SER A 18 17.26 -18.90 -0.47
C SER A 18 17.86 -17.50 -0.68
N ALA A 19 17.25 -16.47 -0.12
CA ALA A 19 18.06 -15.39 0.39
C ALA A 19 19.18 -16.11 1.17
N GLN A 20 20.42 -15.93 0.75
CA GLN A 20 21.58 -16.51 1.43
C GLN A 20 21.47 -16.02 2.88
N GLN A 21 21.05 -16.93 3.78
CA GLN A 21 20.95 -16.59 5.20
C GLN A 21 22.35 -16.12 5.62
N GLY A 22 22.47 -14.82 5.91
CA GLY A 22 23.68 -14.18 6.38
C GLY A 22 24.41 -13.24 5.42
N GLU A 23 23.98 -13.06 4.17
CA GLU A 23 24.53 -12.01 3.29
C GLU A 23 23.60 -10.79 3.22
N LEU A 24 24.21 -9.60 3.13
CA LEU A 24 23.47 -8.36 2.89
C LEU A 24 23.00 -8.31 1.43
N ALA A 25 21.77 -7.84 1.20
CA ALA A 25 21.31 -7.55 -0.15
C ALA A 25 22.23 -6.49 -0.80
N PRO A 26 22.64 -6.64 -2.07
CA PRO A 26 23.52 -5.68 -2.70
C PRO A 26 22.79 -4.33 -2.87
N LEU A 27 23.45 -3.23 -2.48
CA LEU A 27 22.91 -1.88 -2.71
C LEU A 27 23.11 -1.45 -4.16
N ARG A 28 24.35 -1.17 -4.51
CA ARG A 28 24.79 -0.84 -5.87
C ARG A 28 26.31 -0.95 -5.91
N ALA A 29 26.87 -1.42 -7.02
CA ALA A 29 28.33 -1.44 -7.20
C ALA A 29 28.90 -0.02 -7.26
N LYS A 30 30.11 0.17 -6.74
CA LYS A 30 30.87 1.41 -6.95
C LYS A 30 31.07 1.62 -8.45
N PRO A 31 30.71 2.79 -9.00
CA PRO A 31 31.00 3.07 -10.40
C PRO A 31 32.48 3.37 -10.61
N ASP A 32 33.02 3.06 -11.79
CA ASP A 32 34.38 3.46 -12.18
C ASP A 32 34.48 5.00 -12.26
N LYS A 33 33.39 5.65 -12.63
CA LYS A 33 33.24 7.09 -12.65
C LYS A 33 31.79 7.48 -12.34
N THR A 34 31.63 8.43 -11.43
CA THR A 34 30.31 8.92 -11.02
C THR A 34 29.73 9.86 -12.08
N ALA A 35 28.62 9.48 -12.67
CA ALA A 35 27.83 10.35 -13.52
C ALA A 35 26.95 11.27 -12.67
N VAL A 36 26.96 12.57 -12.97
CA VAL A 36 26.12 13.57 -12.29
C VAL A 36 25.07 14.07 -13.28
N HIS A 37 23.86 13.52 -13.17
CA HIS A 37 22.72 13.95 -13.98
C HIS A 37 22.15 15.27 -13.46
N PRO A 38 21.59 16.18 -14.33
CA PRO A 38 20.99 17.44 -13.89
C PRO A 38 19.89 17.30 -12.83
N ASP A 39 19.17 16.20 -12.85
CA ASP A 39 18.04 15.93 -11.95
C ASP A 39 18.44 15.40 -10.56
N TYR A 40 19.75 15.17 -10.29
CA TYR A 40 20.20 14.92 -8.92
C TYR A 40 20.09 16.18 -8.07
N HIS A 41 19.97 15.98 -6.75
CA HIS A 41 19.99 17.09 -5.80
C HIS A 41 21.25 17.96 -6.02
N ASP A 42 21.10 19.28 -5.95
CA ASP A 42 22.12 20.22 -6.39
C ASP A 42 23.46 20.07 -5.66
N THR A 43 23.46 19.87 -4.35
CA THR A 43 24.70 19.90 -3.56
C THR A 43 24.88 18.70 -2.63
N PHE A 44 23.92 17.79 -2.56
CA PHE A 44 23.99 16.66 -1.63
C PHE A 44 24.51 15.38 -2.28
N LEU A 45 25.47 14.75 -1.62
CA LEU A 45 25.83 13.35 -1.85
C LEU A 45 25.61 12.50 -0.61
N ILE A 46 25.47 11.19 -0.83
CA ILE A 46 25.39 10.20 0.22
C ILE A 46 26.67 9.37 0.22
N VAL A 47 27.20 9.13 1.41
CA VAL A 47 28.24 8.11 1.63
C VAL A 47 27.67 7.03 2.57
N LYS A 48 27.75 5.78 2.11
CA LYS A 48 27.47 4.58 2.90
C LYS A 48 28.78 3.91 3.26
N PHE A 49 29.01 3.70 4.55
CA PHE A 49 30.17 2.97 5.05
C PHE A 49 29.89 1.48 5.18
N GLN A 50 30.95 0.66 5.11
CA GLN A 50 30.90 -0.79 5.31
C GLN A 50 30.21 -1.16 6.63
N HIS A 51 29.46 -2.27 6.63
CA HIS A 51 28.55 -2.65 7.71
C HIS A 51 29.21 -2.66 9.09
N ASP A 52 30.42 -3.18 9.20
CA ASP A 52 31.15 -3.36 10.47
C ASP A 52 32.24 -2.31 10.68
N SER A 53 32.20 -1.18 9.98
CA SER A 53 33.25 -0.16 9.99
C SER A 53 33.38 0.60 11.33
N GLY A 54 32.29 0.68 12.10
CA GLY A 54 32.24 1.50 13.32
C GLY A 54 32.28 3.01 13.07
N VAL A 55 32.18 3.46 11.82
CA VAL A 55 32.22 4.88 11.45
C VAL A 55 31.04 5.64 12.07
N HIS A 56 31.35 6.77 12.65
CA HIS A 56 30.38 7.73 13.20
C HIS A 56 30.93 9.16 13.13
N LEU A 57 30.07 10.14 13.37
CA LEU A 57 30.49 11.56 13.45
C LEU A 57 30.90 11.90 14.88
N GLU A 58 32.09 12.49 15.04
CA GLU A 58 32.61 13.04 16.27
C GLU A 58 33.20 14.44 15.98
N GLY A 59 32.64 15.48 16.64
CA GLY A 59 33.07 16.85 16.41
C GLY A 59 32.89 17.38 14.98
N GLY A 60 32.04 16.76 14.16
CA GLY A 60 31.81 17.11 12.75
C GLY A 60 32.67 16.36 11.74
N GLU A 61 33.61 15.51 12.22
CA GLU A 61 34.46 14.66 11.40
C GLU A 61 34.06 13.18 11.54
N PHE A 62 34.44 12.38 10.55
CA PHE A 62 34.27 10.93 10.65
C PHE A 62 35.36 10.28 11.49
N ALA A 63 34.97 9.58 12.57
CA ALA A 63 35.82 8.71 13.32
C ALA A 63 36.00 7.35 12.60
N HIS A 64 37.10 6.65 12.87
CA HIS A 64 37.43 5.34 12.30
C HIS A 64 37.58 5.31 10.77
N VAL A 65 37.98 6.44 10.18
CA VAL A 65 38.33 6.55 8.76
C VAL A 65 39.79 6.95 8.58
N ASN A 66 40.33 6.83 7.35
CA ASN A 66 41.60 7.40 7.00
C ASN A 66 41.55 8.94 7.15
N PRO A 67 42.48 9.60 7.88
CA PRO A 67 42.47 11.06 8.04
C PRO A 67 42.41 11.85 6.73
N MET A 68 42.93 11.30 5.64
CA MET A 68 42.89 11.89 4.31
C MET A 68 41.44 12.09 3.82
N MET A 69 40.50 11.22 4.22
CA MET A 69 39.10 11.38 3.88
C MET A 69 38.50 12.64 4.53
N ASN A 70 38.78 12.87 5.81
CA ASN A 70 38.31 14.11 6.47
C ASN A 70 38.98 15.33 5.83
N ALA A 71 40.28 15.29 5.53
CA ALA A 71 40.99 16.39 4.87
C ALA A 71 40.35 16.73 3.49
N ILE A 72 39.99 15.73 2.67
CA ILE A 72 39.29 15.95 1.41
C ILE A 72 37.93 16.64 1.66
N LEU A 73 37.18 16.17 2.64
CA LEU A 73 35.85 16.70 2.93
C LEU A 73 35.90 18.09 3.60
N ASP A 74 36.96 18.43 4.35
CA ASP A 74 37.12 19.75 4.95
C ASP A 74 37.33 20.86 3.89
N ASP A 75 37.91 20.49 2.75
CA ASP A 75 38.10 21.40 1.63
C ASP A 75 36.81 21.66 0.83
N VAL A 76 35.86 20.74 0.81
CA VAL A 76 34.72 20.77 -0.13
C VAL A 76 33.34 20.74 0.53
N ALA A 77 33.19 20.24 1.77
CA ALA A 77 31.91 20.06 2.41
C ALA A 77 31.53 21.23 3.34
N ILE A 78 30.28 21.67 3.23
CA ILE A 78 29.68 22.63 4.16
C ILE A 78 29.16 21.90 5.41
N SER A 79 28.58 20.72 5.25
CA SER A 79 28.01 19.95 6.36
C SER A 79 28.11 18.44 6.15
N ARG A 80 28.13 17.69 7.25
CA ARG A 80 28.09 16.23 7.33
C ARG A 80 27.10 15.84 8.40
N VAL A 81 26.07 15.08 8.04
CA VAL A 81 25.04 14.63 8.97
C VAL A 81 24.66 13.18 8.68
N ARG A 82 24.13 12.46 9.66
CA ARG A 82 23.48 11.18 9.35
C ARG A 82 22.35 11.42 8.35
N HIS A 83 22.20 10.53 7.37
CA HIS A 83 21.18 10.67 6.36
C HIS A 83 19.77 10.43 6.93
N ILE A 84 19.60 9.36 7.73
CA ILE A 84 18.33 9.02 8.35
C ILE A 84 18.29 9.63 9.75
N GLN A 85 17.34 10.54 9.97
CA GLN A 85 17.31 11.46 11.12
C GLN A 85 16.56 10.91 12.36
N LEU A 86 16.45 9.58 12.51
CA LEU A 86 15.96 8.96 13.74
C LEU A 86 17.10 8.74 14.75
N PRO A 87 16.81 8.57 16.05
CA PRO A 87 17.81 8.22 17.05
C PRO A 87 18.58 6.96 16.65
N ALA A 88 19.92 6.97 16.79
CA ALA A 88 20.77 5.87 16.37
C ALA A 88 20.37 4.53 17.03
N GLN A 89 20.07 4.56 18.31
CA GLN A 89 19.62 3.37 19.05
C GLN A 89 18.30 2.83 18.49
N GLN A 90 17.35 3.69 18.13
CA GLN A 90 16.09 3.27 17.53
C GLN A 90 16.29 2.57 16.18
N LEU A 91 17.19 3.08 15.34
CA LEU A 91 17.54 2.44 14.06
C LEU A 91 18.22 1.08 14.27
N ASP A 92 19.09 0.96 15.28
CA ASP A 92 19.74 -0.32 15.61
C ASP A 92 18.75 -1.34 16.18
N ASP A 93 17.81 -0.91 17.02
CA ASP A 93 16.76 -1.77 17.58
C ASP A 93 15.80 -2.23 16.48
N TRP A 94 15.41 -1.33 15.59
CA TRP A 94 14.54 -1.62 14.47
C TRP A 94 15.20 -2.61 13.49
N ARG A 95 16.48 -2.42 13.15
CA ARG A 95 17.25 -3.36 12.34
C ARG A 95 17.30 -4.75 12.97
N ARG A 96 17.65 -4.86 14.27
CA ARG A 96 17.74 -6.14 14.98
C ARG A 96 16.39 -6.87 15.02
N SER A 97 15.32 -6.15 15.32
CA SER A 97 13.97 -6.71 15.31
C SER A 97 13.60 -7.28 13.94
N GLY A 98 13.93 -6.55 12.85
CA GLY A 98 13.71 -7.04 11.49
C GLY A 98 14.55 -8.28 11.16
N GLU A 99 15.82 -8.32 11.55
CA GLU A 99 16.70 -9.48 11.37
C GLU A 99 16.18 -10.71 12.14
N GLU A 100 15.75 -10.52 13.39
CA GLU A 100 15.18 -11.60 14.22
C GLU A 100 13.88 -12.15 13.64
N ARG A 101 13.01 -11.26 13.15
CA ARG A 101 11.72 -11.65 12.58
C ARG A 101 11.85 -12.36 11.23
N SER A 102 12.64 -11.79 10.33
CA SER A 102 12.71 -12.23 8.93
C SER A 102 13.79 -13.26 8.64
N GLY A 103 14.81 -13.35 9.50
CA GLY A 103 16.02 -14.13 9.25
C GLY A 103 16.94 -13.54 8.16
N ILE A 104 16.65 -12.34 7.66
CA ILE A 104 17.42 -11.63 6.64
C ILE A 104 18.42 -10.71 7.35
N ARG A 105 19.66 -10.64 6.86
CA ARG A 105 20.64 -9.65 7.32
C ARG A 105 20.31 -8.29 6.70
N LEU A 106 20.22 -7.23 7.52
CA LEU A 106 19.82 -5.89 7.11
C LEU A 106 20.97 -4.89 7.17
N HIS A 107 20.94 -3.90 6.30
CA HIS A 107 21.92 -2.82 6.32
C HIS A 107 21.83 -1.99 7.60
N ASN A 108 22.99 -1.60 8.15
CA ASN A 108 23.01 -0.65 9.25
C ASN A 108 22.71 0.76 8.73
N LEU A 109 21.50 1.25 9.03
CA LEU A 109 20.98 2.54 8.58
C LEU A 109 21.74 3.72 9.21
N ASN A 110 22.43 3.54 10.33
CA ASN A 110 23.29 4.56 10.96
C ASN A 110 24.56 4.87 10.15
N LEU A 111 24.90 4.03 9.16
CA LEU A 111 26.10 4.18 8.34
C LEU A 111 25.86 4.91 7.01
N PHE A 112 24.69 5.50 6.82
CA PHE A 112 24.39 6.42 5.72
C PHE A 112 24.55 7.86 6.19
N PHE A 113 25.41 8.62 5.51
CA PHE A 113 25.65 10.02 5.82
C PHE A 113 25.39 10.89 4.60
N ARG A 114 24.74 12.03 4.82
CA ARG A 114 24.55 13.08 3.82
C ARG A 114 25.63 14.14 3.98
N ILE A 115 26.27 14.46 2.88
CA ILE A 115 27.32 15.50 2.81
C ILE A 115 26.81 16.58 1.90
N GLU A 116 26.81 17.81 2.38
CA GLU A 116 26.50 19.00 1.60
C GLU A 116 27.79 19.61 1.06
N LEU A 117 27.92 19.72 -0.25
CA LEU A 117 29.08 20.30 -0.91
C LEU A 117 28.92 21.81 -1.08
N SER A 118 30.05 22.52 -1.08
CA SER A 118 30.10 23.96 -1.32
C SER A 118 29.78 24.34 -2.78
N ASP A 119 30.02 23.43 -3.72
CA ASP A 119 29.77 23.59 -5.15
C ASP A 119 29.36 22.24 -5.77
N ARG A 120 28.25 22.25 -6.53
CA ARG A 120 27.80 21.09 -7.29
C ARG A 120 28.85 20.56 -8.27
N ALA A 121 29.69 21.43 -8.82
CA ALA A 121 30.75 21.01 -9.76
C ALA A 121 31.71 19.98 -9.17
N LEU A 122 31.83 19.94 -7.84
CA LEU A 122 32.70 18.99 -7.11
C LEU A 122 32.08 17.60 -6.92
N MET A 123 30.79 17.43 -7.21
CA MET A 123 30.00 16.23 -6.88
C MET A 123 30.63 14.94 -7.40
N GLY A 124 30.90 14.86 -8.70
CA GLY A 124 31.41 13.65 -9.35
C GLY A 124 32.82 13.29 -8.83
N GLU A 125 33.72 14.26 -8.78
CA GLU A 125 35.08 14.07 -8.30
C GLU A 125 35.11 13.65 -6.83
N THR A 126 34.30 14.29 -5.98
CA THR A 126 34.21 13.92 -4.55
C THR A 126 33.68 12.50 -4.37
N CYS A 127 32.62 12.10 -5.09
CA CYS A 127 32.13 10.73 -5.04
C CYS A 127 33.21 9.72 -5.50
N ASP A 128 33.91 10.00 -6.60
CA ASP A 128 34.97 9.13 -7.13
C ASP A 128 36.12 8.98 -6.12
N LEU A 129 36.55 10.08 -5.50
CA LEU A 129 37.59 10.03 -4.44
C LEU A 129 37.12 9.25 -3.21
N LEU A 130 35.91 9.47 -2.72
CA LEU A 130 35.36 8.73 -1.58
C LEU A 130 35.23 7.24 -1.90
N ASN A 131 34.88 6.88 -3.12
CA ASN A 131 34.78 5.50 -3.57
C ASN A 131 36.13 4.76 -3.62
N THR A 132 37.27 5.47 -3.56
CA THR A 132 38.60 4.82 -3.49
C THR A 132 38.93 4.23 -2.10
N PHE A 133 38.22 4.66 -1.06
CA PHE A 133 38.44 4.16 0.29
C PHE A 133 37.74 2.82 0.52
N ASP A 134 38.45 1.83 1.06
CA ASP A 134 37.86 0.50 1.33
C ASP A 134 36.74 0.53 2.38
N VAL A 135 36.81 1.47 3.34
CA VAL A 135 35.79 1.63 4.39
C VAL A 135 34.46 2.17 3.83
N VAL A 136 34.47 2.80 2.67
CA VAL A 136 33.28 3.26 1.95
C VAL A 136 32.66 2.09 1.18
N GLU A 137 31.40 1.79 1.41
CA GLU A 137 30.65 0.82 0.61
C GLU A 137 30.25 1.45 -0.73
N ILE A 138 29.70 2.66 -0.69
CA ILE A 138 29.42 3.48 -1.88
C ILE A 138 29.28 4.95 -1.51
N ALA A 139 29.76 5.85 -2.38
CA ALA A 139 29.44 7.28 -2.39
C ALA A 139 28.77 7.65 -3.72
N TYR A 140 27.65 8.40 -3.66
CA TYR A 140 26.86 8.72 -4.83
C TYR A 140 26.08 10.03 -4.65
N PRO A 141 25.73 10.75 -5.76
CA PRO A 141 24.86 11.92 -5.72
C PRO A 141 23.46 11.53 -5.20
N LEU A 142 22.90 12.33 -4.29
CA LEU A 142 21.56 12.09 -3.78
C LEU A 142 20.51 12.30 -4.88
N PRO A 143 19.67 11.29 -5.20
CA PRO A 143 18.54 11.49 -6.09
C PRO A 143 17.57 12.53 -5.52
N SER A 144 17.01 13.39 -6.37
CA SER A 144 15.89 14.22 -5.95
C SER A 144 14.60 13.39 -5.90
N GLY A 145 13.68 13.76 -5.03
CA GLY A 145 12.37 13.14 -4.90
C GLY A 145 11.27 14.13 -5.25
N GLY A 146 10.15 13.61 -5.71
CA GLY A 146 8.94 14.38 -5.97
C GLY A 146 7.74 13.44 -6.09
N ASP A 147 6.55 14.00 -5.95
CA ASP A 147 5.33 13.25 -6.09
C ASP A 147 5.19 12.77 -7.55
N PRO A 148 4.68 11.55 -7.78
CA PRO A 148 4.50 11.01 -9.13
C PRO A 148 3.29 11.65 -9.83
N GLU A 149 3.22 12.95 -9.84
CA GLU A 149 2.16 13.72 -10.48
C GLU A 149 2.32 13.73 -12.00
N MET A 150 1.23 13.52 -12.72
CA MET A 150 1.19 13.80 -14.17
C MET A 150 1.29 15.31 -14.40
N PRO A 151 1.91 15.77 -15.49
CA PRO A 151 1.94 17.18 -15.81
C PRO A 151 0.53 17.75 -15.77
N ALA A 152 0.36 18.82 -14.98
CA ALA A 152 -0.92 19.46 -14.72
C ALA A 152 -1.69 19.68 -16.03
N ARG A 153 -2.91 19.16 -16.12
CA ARG A 153 -3.84 19.70 -17.13
C ARG A 153 -3.95 21.21 -16.90
N PRO A 154 -4.00 22.01 -17.97
CA PRO A 154 -4.24 23.44 -17.80
C PRO A 154 -5.50 23.61 -16.96
N PRO A 155 -5.51 24.57 -16.01
CA PRO A 155 -6.66 24.78 -15.16
C PRO A 155 -7.90 24.94 -16.03
N PHE A 156 -8.83 23.99 -15.93
CA PHE A 156 -10.16 24.21 -16.48
C PHE A 156 -10.76 25.38 -15.69
N LEU A 157 -10.91 26.51 -16.35
CA LEU A 157 -11.73 27.60 -15.84
C LEU A 157 -13.18 27.12 -15.84
N HIS A 158 -13.58 26.37 -14.82
CA HIS A 158 -14.98 26.22 -14.53
C HIS A 158 -15.54 27.59 -14.11
N PRO A 159 -16.66 28.03 -14.72
CA PRO A 159 -17.35 29.19 -14.21
C PRO A 159 -17.67 28.91 -12.74
N SER A 160 -17.18 29.78 -11.87
CA SER A 160 -17.39 29.73 -10.43
C SER A 160 -18.88 29.62 -10.10
N LEU A 161 -19.36 28.42 -9.89
CA LEU A 161 -20.46 28.16 -8.98
C LEU A 161 -19.78 28.01 -7.63
N ALA A 162 -19.56 29.12 -6.92
CA ALA A 162 -19.21 29.06 -5.51
C ALA A 162 -20.45 28.52 -4.76
N PRO A 163 -20.50 27.24 -4.36
CA PRO A 163 -21.58 26.77 -3.53
C PRO A 163 -21.33 27.28 -2.11
N ASP A 164 -22.39 27.70 -1.46
CA ASP A 164 -22.45 27.94 -0.04
C ASP A 164 -21.93 26.69 0.70
N ALA A 165 -21.12 26.86 1.74
CA ALA A 165 -20.51 25.75 2.51
C ALA A 165 -21.55 24.76 3.11
N SER A 166 -22.84 25.12 3.10
CA SER A 166 -23.97 24.23 3.37
C SER A 166 -24.33 23.31 2.19
N ALA A 167 -23.72 23.48 1.02
CA ALA A 167 -24.07 22.75 -0.21
C ALA A 167 -23.31 21.44 -0.40
N VAL A 168 -22.24 21.18 0.36
CA VAL A 168 -21.50 19.90 0.31
C VAL A 168 -22.32 18.75 0.91
N ALA A 169 -23.19 19.03 1.85
CA ALA A 169 -24.16 18.07 2.36
C ALA A 169 -25.17 17.71 1.25
N GLY A 170 -24.83 16.66 0.46
CA GLY A 170 -25.65 16.18 -0.66
C GLY A 170 -24.89 15.88 -1.94
N PHE A 171 -23.59 16.17 -2.01
CA PHE A 171 -22.73 15.70 -3.10
C PHE A 171 -21.99 14.43 -2.67
N ASN A 172 -22.42 13.29 -3.18
CA ASN A 172 -21.79 11.99 -3.00
C ASN A 172 -21.29 11.52 -4.37
N PHE A 173 -20.02 11.17 -4.48
CA PHE A 173 -19.38 10.76 -5.72
C PHE A 173 -19.11 9.25 -5.78
N LEU A 174 -19.61 8.47 -4.83
CA LEU A 174 -19.40 7.02 -4.76
C LEU A 174 -19.74 6.32 -6.07
N ASP A 175 -20.85 6.68 -6.71
CA ASP A 175 -21.27 6.13 -8.00
C ASP A 175 -20.29 6.44 -9.17
N GLN A 176 -19.26 7.25 -8.94
CA GLN A 176 -18.24 7.61 -9.93
C GLN A 176 -16.86 6.98 -9.57
N GLN A 177 -16.77 6.25 -8.47
CA GLN A 177 -15.56 5.56 -8.03
C GLN A 177 -15.50 4.14 -8.62
N ASP A 178 -15.57 4.03 -9.95
CA ASP A 178 -15.65 2.75 -10.67
C ASP A 178 -14.47 1.79 -10.37
N TYR A 179 -13.35 2.30 -9.87
CA TYR A 179 -12.23 1.47 -9.44
C TYR A 179 -12.57 0.56 -8.23
N ARG A 180 -13.66 0.83 -7.50
CA ARG A 180 -14.19 -0.01 -6.41
C ARG A 180 -15.04 -1.17 -6.91
N GLU A 181 -15.61 -1.05 -8.13
CA GLU A 181 -16.53 -2.01 -8.72
C GLU A 181 -15.94 -3.42 -8.87
N ALA A 182 -16.80 -4.32 -9.35
CA ALA A 182 -16.42 -5.70 -9.64
C ALA A 182 -15.27 -5.79 -10.68
N ALA A 183 -14.33 -6.71 -10.48
CA ALA A 183 -13.34 -7.04 -11.49
C ALA A 183 -14.03 -7.55 -12.78
N PRO A 184 -13.53 -7.22 -13.98
CA PRO A 184 -12.23 -6.61 -14.29
C PRO A 184 -12.21 -5.07 -14.30
N ILE A 185 -13.32 -4.37 -14.11
CA ILE A 185 -13.39 -2.90 -14.13
C ILE A 185 -12.68 -2.34 -12.92
N GLY A 186 -13.13 -2.67 -11.72
CA GLY A 186 -12.53 -2.30 -10.46
C GLY A 186 -11.77 -3.46 -9.81
N ILE A 187 -11.61 -3.37 -8.49
CA ILE A 187 -10.89 -4.34 -7.66
C ILE A 187 -11.79 -5.26 -6.83
N ASP A 188 -13.12 -5.20 -6.99
CA ASP A 188 -14.13 -5.86 -6.13
C ASP A 188 -14.12 -5.34 -4.66
N ALA A 189 -13.83 -4.07 -4.41
CA ALA A 189 -13.83 -3.50 -3.06
C ALA A 189 -15.20 -3.63 -2.38
N ASP A 190 -16.29 -3.30 -3.09
CA ASP A 190 -17.65 -3.39 -2.58
C ASP A 190 -18.07 -4.83 -2.21
N TYR A 191 -17.48 -5.82 -2.86
CA TYR A 191 -17.63 -7.21 -2.43
C TYR A 191 -16.83 -7.49 -1.17
N GLY A 192 -15.57 -7.03 -1.13
CA GLY A 192 -14.68 -7.19 0.01
C GLY A 192 -15.22 -6.59 1.30
N GLU A 193 -15.88 -5.42 1.24
CA GLU A 193 -16.48 -4.75 2.40
C GLU A 193 -17.50 -5.59 3.19
N LYS A 194 -18.00 -6.68 2.60
CA LYS A 194 -18.92 -7.61 3.26
C LYS A 194 -18.22 -8.55 4.24
N PHE A 195 -16.89 -8.55 4.27
CA PHE A 195 -16.10 -9.39 5.15
C PHE A 195 -15.59 -8.62 6.37
N SER A 196 -15.39 -9.33 7.47
CA SER A 196 -14.81 -8.79 8.69
C SER A 196 -13.36 -8.35 8.46
N GLY A 197 -12.97 -7.20 8.97
CA GLY A 197 -11.62 -6.65 8.86
C GLY A 197 -11.31 -5.93 7.54
N SER A 198 -12.23 -5.97 6.57
CA SER A 198 -12.01 -5.47 5.21
C SER A 198 -11.94 -3.95 5.06
N ARG A 199 -12.54 -3.21 5.99
CA ARG A 199 -12.65 -1.75 5.90
C ARG A 199 -11.45 -1.01 6.48
N GLY A 200 -10.43 -1.77 6.88
CA GLY A 200 -9.22 -1.24 7.52
C GLY A 200 -9.34 -1.07 9.04
N GLU A 201 -10.32 -1.74 9.66
CA GLU A 201 -10.53 -1.69 11.12
C GLU A 201 -9.26 -2.04 11.88
N GLY A 202 -8.78 -1.08 12.68
CA GLY A 202 -7.58 -1.22 13.51
C GLY A 202 -6.26 -1.32 12.73
N HIS A 203 -6.23 -0.89 11.46
CA HIS A 203 -5.00 -0.66 10.70
C HIS A 203 -4.56 0.79 10.78
N LEU A 204 -3.23 0.97 10.81
CA LEU A 204 -2.57 2.24 10.61
C LEU A 204 -1.91 2.26 9.24
N ILE A 205 -2.10 3.34 8.49
CA ILE A 205 -1.44 3.60 7.22
C ILE A 205 -0.48 4.77 7.40
N ALA A 206 0.83 4.53 7.26
CA ALA A 206 1.78 5.63 7.17
C ALA A 206 1.87 6.08 5.72
N ASP A 207 1.46 7.31 5.44
CA ASP A 207 1.51 7.90 4.10
C ASP A 207 2.75 8.79 3.96
N VAL A 208 3.62 8.45 2.98
CA VAL A 208 4.87 9.18 2.70
C VAL A 208 4.69 10.02 1.46
N GLU A 209 4.59 11.32 1.67
CA GLU A 209 4.16 12.32 0.70
C GLU A 209 4.92 13.65 0.84
N THR A 210 4.62 14.59 -0.05
CA THR A 210 5.01 15.99 0.08
C THR A 210 4.18 16.70 1.14
N GLY A 211 2.85 16.57 1.12
CA GLY A 211 1.93 17.23 2.05
C GLY A 211 0.46 16.92 1.78
N TRP A 212 -0.40 17.38 2.69
CA TRP A 212 -1.86 17.11 2.71
C TRP A 212 -2.65 18.36 3.10
N THR A 213 -3.90 18.40 2.66
CA THR A 213 -4.95 19.24 3.25
C THR A 213 -5.63 18.41 4.34
N ASP A 214 -4.99 18.28 5.51
CA ASP A 214 -5.37 17.34 6.59
C ASP A 214 -6.67 17.71 7.32
N ASP A 215 -7.19 18.91 7.07
CA ASP A 215 -8.51 19.36 7.51
C ASP A 215 -9.61 19.22 6.43
N HIS A 216 -9.31 18.52 5.32
CA HIS A 216 -10.29 18.21 4.29
C HIS A 216 -11.45 17.40 4.88
N LEU A 217 -12.67 17.69 4.45
CA LEU A 217 -13.89 17.16 5.08
C LEU A 217 -13.98 15.63 5.11
N ASP A 218 -13.37 14.93 4.15
CA ASP A 218 -13.41 13.47 4.04
C ASP A 218 -12.22 12.76 4.71
N ILE A 219 -11.24 13.50 5.23
CA ILE A 219 -10.05 12.87 5.84
C ILE A 219 -9.67 13.40 7.21
N LYS A 220 -10.27 14.50 7.66
CA LYS A 220 -9.88 15.25 8.88
C LYS A 220 -9.95 14.44 10.18
N HIS A 221 -10.79 13.41 10.25
CA HIS A 221 -10.90 12.56 11.44
C HIS A 221 -10.02 11.32 11.38
N LYS A 222 -9.31 11.10 10.26
CA LYS A 222 -8.44 9.95 10.02
C LYS A 222 -6.99 10.22 10.35
N ALA A 223 -6.53 11.46 10.19
CA ALA A 223 -5.16 11.83 10.46
C ALA A 223 -4.87 11.89 11.96
N LEU A 224 -4.03 10.97 12.47
CA LEU A 224 -3.62 10.90 13.88
C LEU A 224 -2.46 11.85 14.21
N GLY A 225 -1.96 12.60 13.25
CA GLY A 225 -0.91 13.58 13.39
C GLY A 225 0.09 13.54 12.23
N ALA A 226 0.72 14.69 11.99
CA ALA A 226 1.80 14.82 11.04
C ALA A 226 3.13 14.65 11.75
N PHE A 227 4.01 13.87 11.16
CA PHE A 227 5.35 13.64 11.63
C PHE A 227 6.38 14.13 10.62
N THR A 228 7.53 14.50 11.14
CA THR A 228 8.63 15.14 10.40
C THR A 228 8.35 16.58 9.99
N GLY A 229 8.23 17.44 10.97
CA GLY A 229 8.80 18.77 10.97
C GLY A 229 8.46 19.75 9.85
N LEU A 230 7.44 19.52 9.04
CA LEU A 230 7.00 20.52 8.12
C LEU A 230 5.48 20.65 8.13
N THR A 231 5.06 21.75 8.70
CA THR A 231 3.87 22.44 8.21
C THR A 231 4.21 22.84 6.77
N PRO A 232 3.53 22.30 5.78
CA PRO A 232 3.76 22.70 4.41
C PRO A 232 3.57 24.19 4.24
N ALA A 233 4.35 24.80 3.33
CA ALA A 233 4.12 26.18 2.90
C ALA A 233 2.70 26.29 2.29
N PRO A 234 2.14 27.50 2.12
CA PRO A 234 0.72 27.69 1.90
C PRO A 234 0.16 26.88 0.73
N TYR A 235 -0.93 26.20 0.99
CA TYR A 235 -1.88 25.43 0.18
C TYR A 235 -1.98 25.77 -1.32
N PRO A 236 -2.49 24.83 -2.15
CA PRO A 236 -3.10 23.52 -1.80
C PRO A 236 -2.12 22.34 -1.89
N TRP A 237 -2.29 21.34 -1.02
CA TRP A 237 -1.55 20.08 -1.06
C TRP A 237 -2.47 18.97 -1.58
N ASP A 238 -2.87 19.08 -2.84
CA ASP A 238 -3.90 18.24 -3.43
C ASP A 238 -3.47 16.79 -3.59
N HIS A 239 -2.17 16.53 -3.86
CA HIS A 239 -1.68 15.20 -4.19
C HIS A 239 -1.89 14.20 -3.05
N GLY A 240 -1.33 14.41 -1.87
CA GLY A 240 -1.55 13.53 -0.73
C GLY A 240 -3.00 13.51 -0.24
N THR A 241 -3.74 14.62 -0.42
CA THR A 241 -5.18 14.68 -0.14
C THR A 241 -5.94 13.71 -1.04
N ALA A 242 -5.59 13.65 -2.33
CA ALA A 242 -6.19 12.74 -3.30
C ALA A 242 -5.88 11.27 -2.98
N VAL A 243 -4.64 10.95 -2.62
CA VAL A 243 -4.23 9.61 -2.16
C VAL A 243 -5.05 9.17 -0.96
N LEU A 244 -5.20 10.04 0.05
CA LEU A 244 -5.98 9.72 1.24
C LEU A 244 -7.49 9.62 0.97
N GLY A 245 -8.02 10.39 0.02
CA GLY A 245 -9.42 10.26 -0.41
C GLY A 245 -9.73 8.87 -0.95
N GLU A 246 -8.83 8.27 -1.75
CA GLU A 246 -8.99 6.91 -2.25
C GLU A 246 -8.87 5.85 -1.14
N LEU A 247 -7.97 6.06 -0.17
CA LEU A 247 -7.70 5.10 0.89
C LEU A 247 -8.72 5.18 2.02
N VAL A 248 -8.91 6.37 2.61
CA VAL A 248 -9.58 6.54 3.89
C VAL A 248 -10.73 7.56 3.87
N GLY A 249 -11.15 8.03 2.70
CA GLY A 249 -12.30 8.92 2.58
C GLY A 249 -13.44 8.47 3.48
N GLU A 250 -13.98 9.39 4.31
CA GLU A 250 -14.91 9.07 5.37
C GLU A 250 -16.29 8.64 4.85
N ASP A 251 -16.92 7.65 5.47
CA ASP A 251 -18.33 7.26 5.26
C ASP A 251 -19.25 8.28 5.98
N ASN A 252 -19.45 9.43 5.34
CA ASN A 252 -20.15 10.59 5.91
C ASN A 252 -21.31 11.12 5.04
N ASP A 253 -21.81 10.29 4.11
CA ASP A 253 -22.86 10.61 3.13
C ASP A 253 -22.50 11.75 2.15
N ALA A 254 -21.22 12.15 2.06
CA ALA A 254 -20.73 13.20 1.16
C ALA A 254 -19.39 12.81 0.52
N GLY A 255 -19.00 13.50 -0.54
CA GLY A 255 -17.68 13.34 -1.18
C GLY A 255 -17.40 11.94 -1.70
N VAL A 256 -16.26 11.36 -1.30
CA VAL A 256 -15.78 10.04 -1.74
C VAL A 256 -15.70 9.06 -0.57
N LEU A 257 -15.82 7.78 -0.86
CA LEU A 257 -15.63 6.72 0.13
C LEU A 257 -14.28 6.03 -0.09
N GLY A 258 -13.43 6.05 0.89
CA GLY A 258 -12.14 5.36 0.87
C GLY A 258 -12.31 3.83 0.81
N ILE A 259 -11.41 3.15 0.12
CA ILE A 259 -11.43 1.68 -0.02
C ILE A 259 -11.36 1.02 1.37
N VAL A 260 -10.62 1.63 2.30
CA VAL A 260 -10.43 1.16 3.68
C VAL A 260 -10.74 2.28 4.68
N HIS A 261 -11.92 2.84 4.53
CA HIS A 261 -12.41 4.04 5.22
C HIS A 261 -12.44 3.97 6.76
N GLN A 262 -12.17 2.81 7.36
CA GLN A 262 -12.04 2.67 8.82
C GLN A 262 -10.58 2.57 9.30
N ALA A 263 -9.59 2.66 8.41
CA ALA A 263 -8.20 2.79 8.81
C ALA A 263 -7.91 4.22 9.30
N ASP A 264 -6.91 4.35 10.17
CA ASP A 264 -6.33 5.63 10.58
C ASP A 264 -5.02 5.88 9.84
N VAL A 265 -4.58 7.15 9.76
CA VAL A 265 -3.42 7.57 8.97
C VAL A 265 -2.38 8.30 9.80
N ILE A 266 -1.11 8.01 9.55
CA ILE A 266 0.05 8.77 10.01
C ILE A 266 0.65 9.49 8.80
N LEU A 267 0.75 10.80 8.87
CA LEU A 267 1.27 11.65 7.79
C LEU A 267 2.79 11.79 7.93
N SER A 268 3.57 11.36 6.94
CA SER A 268 5.04 11.39 6.98
C SER A 268 5.61 12.14 5.78
N SER A 269 5.78 13.47 5.90
CA SER A 269 6.33 14.28 4.82
C SER A 269 7.83 14.05 4.61
N HIS A 270 8.24 13.91 3.36
CA HIS A 270 9.65 13.82 2.97
C HIS A 270 10.31 15.19 2.74
N LEU A 271 9.55 16.30 2.87
CA LEU A 271 10.07 17.66 2.74
C LEU A 271 10.57 18.22 4.07
N GLY A 272 11.60 19.07 4.01
CA GLY A 272 12.14 19.84 5.12
C GLY A 272 13.63 19.77 5.29
N SER A 273 14.17 20.65 6.12
CA SER A 273 15.61 20.76 6.36
C SER A 273 16.26 19.49 6.91
N SER A 274 15.52 18.70 7.65
CA SER A 274 15.95 17.41 8.21
C SER A 274 15.27 16.22 7.55
N ALA A 275 14.20 16.43 6.79
CA ALA A 275 13.46 15.38 6.13
C ALA A 275 14.14 14.96 4.82
N ASN A 276 13.93 13.73 4.45
CA ASN A 276 14.19 13.12 3.16
C ASN A 276 13.40 11.82 3.08
N ILE A 277 13.32 11.21 1.90
CA ILE A 277 12.49 10.03 1.66
C ILE A 277 12.82 8.90 2.66
N SER A 278 14.10 8.57 2.84
CA SER A 278 14.51 7.50 3.77
C SER A 278 14.14 7.81 5.23
N THR A 279 14.24 9.07 5.66
CA THR A 279 13.81 9.50 7.00
C THR A 279 12.29 9.38 7.15
N ALA A 280 11.53 9.82 6.15
CA ALA A 280 10.07 9.74 6.17
C ALA A 280 9.59 8.28 6.22
N ILE A 281 10.19 7.39 5.40
CA ILE A 281 9.90 5.95 5.45
C ILE A 281 10.21 5.37 6.83
N ALA A 282 11.43 5.62 7.36
CA ALA A 282 11.83 5.07 8.66
C ALA A 282 10.91 5.57 9.79
N PHE A 283 10.51 6.84 9.73
CA PHE A 283 9.60 7.43 10.69
C PHE A 283 8.22 6.78 10.60
N GLY A 284 7.60 6.76 9.43
CA GLY A 284 6.29 6.14 9.21
C GLY A 284 6.29 4.66 9.61
N ALA A 285 7.28 3.89 9.15
CA ALA A 285 7.37 2.45 9.44
C ALA A 285 7.64 2.13 10.92
N THR A 286 8.33 3.02 11.67
CA THR A 286 8.51 2.83 13.12
C THR A 286 7.34 3.30 13.96
N ALA A 287 6.40 4.05 13.37
CA ALA A 287 5.19 4.52 14.02
C ALA A 287 4.00 3.55 13.85
N VAL A 288 4.08 2.64 12.89
CA VAL A 288 3.06 1.61 12.63
C VAL A 288 3.51 0.24 13.17
N GLY A 289 2.59 -0.71 13.27
CA GLY A 289 2.83 -2.04 13.82
C GLY A 289 3.05 -3.13 12.76
N ILE A 290 3.20 -4.37 13.25
CA ILE A 290 3.24 -5.56 12.38
C ILE A 290 1.89 -5.73 11.69
N GLY A 291 1.91 -5.86 10.36
CA GLY A 291 0.69 -5.98 9.56
C GLY A 291 0.06 -4.63 9.19
N ASP A 292 0.58 -3.52 9.70
CA ASP A 292 0.20 -2.20 9.23
C ASP A 292 0.92 -1.84 7.92
N VAL A 293 0.60 -0.69 7.36
CA VAL A 293 0.95 -0.33 6.00
C VAL A 293 1.77 0.96 5.94
N LEU A 294 2.69 1.02 4.99
CA LEU A 294 3.33 2.24 4.53
C LEU A 294 3.06 2.38 3.03
N VAL A 295 2.46 3.49 2.62
CA VAL A 295 2.33 3.88 1.23
C VAL A 295 3.39 4.92 0.89
N LEU A 296 4.14 4.68 -0.19
CA LEU A 296 5.22 5.55 -0.65
C LEU A 296 4.84 6.16 -1.99
N GLU A 297 4.32 7.38 -1.93
CA GLU A 297 3.83 8.15 -3.07
C GLU A 297 4.89 9.13 -3.59
N VAL A 298 6.12 8.65 -3.71
CA VAL A 298 7.27 9.44 -4.15
C VAL A 298 7.99 8.71 -5.28
N GLN A 299 8.34 9.45 -6.31
CA GLN A 299 9.24 9.01 -7.37
C GLN A 299 10.59 9.72 -7.26
N CYS A 300 11.67 9.09 -7.72
CA CYS A 300 13.01 9.63 -7.68
C CYS A 300 13.52 10.02 -9.06
N PHE A 301 14.44 11.01 -9.09
CA PHE A 301 15.06 11.53 -10.31
C PHE A 301 16.59 11.49 -10.18
N GLY A 302 17.31 11.42 -11.29
CA GLY A 302 18.75 11.62 -11.34
C GLY A 302 19.58 10.45 -11.89
N ALA A 303 19.08 9.20 -11.87
CA ALA A 303 19.84 8.06 -12.43
C ALA A 303 19.81 8.03 -13.95
N VAL A 304 18.67 8.36 -14.52
CA VAL A 304 18.36 8.47 -15.95
C VAL A 304 17.43 9.67 -16.13
N PRO A 305 17.25 10.20 -17.34
CA PRO A 305 16.25 11.21 -17.59
C PRO A 305 14.84 10.70 -17.26
N GLY A 306 14.11 11.44 -16.44
CA GLY A 306 12.76 11.11 -15.99
C GLY A 306 12.70 10.31 -14.68
N PRO A 307 11.50 10.12 -14.13
CA PRO A 307 11.30 9.52 -12.82
C PRO A 307 11.35 7.99 -12.82
N PHE A 308 11.84 7.42 -11.71
CA PHE A 308 11.95 5.98 -11.47
C PHE A 308 11.60 5.66 -10.00
N PRO A 309 11.40 4.34 -9.64
CA PRO A 309 11.06 3.96 -8.28
C PRO A 309 12.14 4.34 -7.27
N CYS A 310 11.74 4.88 -6.11
CA CYS A 310 12.68 5.36 -5.11
C CYS A 310 13.59 4.29 -4.50
N GLU A 311 13.24 3.01 -4.60
CA GLU A 311 14.17 1.92 -4.18
C GLU A 311 15.45 1.83 -5.04
N TYR A 312 15.56 2.62 -6.12
CA TYR A 312 16.83 2.81 -6.82
C TYR A 312 17.90 3.38 -5.90
N ASP A 313 17.53 4.34 -5.04
CA ASP A 313 18.42 4.91 -4.04
C ASP A 313 18.80 3.87 -2.99
N PRO A 314 20.11 3.63 -2.74
CA PRO A 314 20.58 2.65 -1.78
C PRO A 314 20.05 2.84 -0.34
N ALA A 315 19.90 4.08 0.12
CA ALA A 315 19.39 4.37 1.46
C ALA A 315 17.89 4.06 1.55
N THR A 316 17.13 4.44 0.54
CA THR A 316 15.69 4.17 0.44
C THR A 316 15.42 2.67 0.34
N PHE A 317 16.17 1.94 -0.50
CA PHE A 317 16.08 0.49 -0.58
C PHE A 317 16.31 -0.19 0.79
N ALA A 318 17.41 0.17 1.48
CA ALA A 318 17.74 -0.40 2.78
C ALA A 318 16.66 -0.10 3.84
N THR A 319 16.06 1.09 3.78
CA THR A 319 15.01 1.49 4.70
C THR A 319 13.70 0.74 4.44
N ILE A 320 13.28 0.60 3.17
CA ILE A 320 12.11 -0.21 2.78
C ILE A 320 12.32 -1.67 3.20
N GLN A 321 13.50 -2.26 2.92
CA GLN A 321 13.80 -3.63 3.30
C GLN A 321 13.72 -3.82 4.83
N THR A 322 14.16 -2.83 5.60
CA THR A 322 14.05 -2.88 7.07
C THR A 322 12.59 -2.80 7.51
N ALA A 323 11.76 -1.99 6.86
CA ALA A 323 10.32 -1.90 7.15
C ALA A 323 9.60 -3.24 6.88
N THR A 324 9.81 -3.83 5.70
CA THR A 324 9.18 -5.10 5.34
C THR A 324 9.67 -6.26 6.20
N ALA A 325 10.97 -6.29 6.57
CA ALA A 325 11.52 -7.28 7.50
C ALA A 325 10.88 -7.20 8.89
N ASN A 326 10.45 -6.01 9.33
CA ASN A 326 9.69 -5.81 10.57
C ASN A 326 8.20 -6.12 10.44
N GLY A 327 7.72 -6.49 9.24
CA GLY A 327 6.32 -6.89 9.02
C GLY A 327 5.41 -5.76 8.58
N THR A 328 5.95 -4.61 8.20
CA THR A 328 5.19 -3.52 7.57
C THR A 328 4.96 -3.85 6.09
N HIS A 329 3.73 -3.77 5.62
CA HIS A 329 3.43 -3.88 4.19
C HIS A 329 3.75 -2.56 3.50
N VAL A 330 4.73 -2.55 2.61
CA VAL A 330 5.12 -1.34 1.87
C VAL A 330 4.57 -1.39 0.46
N PHE A 331 3.80 -0.38 0.07
CA PHE A 331 3.32 -0.16 -1.30
C PHE A 331 4.02 1.06 -1.87
N ALA A 332 4.60 0.93 -3.05
CA ALA A 332 5.43 1.99 -3.62
C ALA A 332 5.04 2.28 -5.07
N ALA A 333 4.92 3.56 -5.39
CA ALA A 333 4.69 4.02 -6.76
C ALA A 333 5.87 3.67 -7.66
N ALA A 334 5.58 3.07 -8.82
CA ALA A 334 6.63 2.71 -9.79
C ALA A 334 7.24 3.94 -10.51
N GLY A 335 6.56 5.09 -10.45
CA GLY A 335 6.96 6.32 -11.11
C GLY A 335 6.46 6.44 -12.56
N ASN A 336 6.42 7.68 -13.05
CA ASN A 336 5.79 8.07 -14.32
C ASN A 336 6.80 8.32 -15.45
N GLY A 337 7.87 7.51 -15.52
CA GLY A 337 8.97 7.70 -16.47
C GLY A 337 8.80 6.98 -17.81
N GLY A 338 7.90 6.01 -17.90
CA GLY A 338 7.79 5.15 -19.08
C GLY A 338 9.02 4.25 -19.31
N HIS A 339 9.79 3.96 -18.25
CA HIS A 339 11.05 3.22 -18.32
C HIS A 339 10.84 1.71 -18.20
N ASP A 340 11.62 0.97 -18.97
CA ASP A 340 11.80 -0.48 -18.79
C ASP A 340 12.75 -0.73 -17.62
N LEU A 341 12.23 -1.16 -16.47
CA LEU A 341 13.05 -1.43 -15.29
C LEU A 341 13.91 -2.69 -15.42
N ASP A 342 13.67 -3.50 -16.44
CA ASP A 342 14.51 -4.66 -16.80
C ASP A 342 15.71 -4.26 -17.69
N ASP A 343 15.83 -2.97 -18.09
CA ASP A 343 16.95 -2.48 -18.90
C ASP A 343 18.28 -2.74 -18.17
N PRO A 344 19.26 -3.38 -18.84
CA PRO A 344 20.59 -3.62 -18.30
C PRO A 344 21.32 -2.36 -17.78
N ALA A 345 20.94 -1.17 -18.23
CA ALA A 345 21.49 0.10 -17.75
C ALA A 345 21.26 0.32 -16.24
N TYR A 346 20.23 -0.30 -15.67
CA TYR A 346 20.00 -0.28 -14.21
C TYR A 346 20.85 -1.28 -13.42
N GLY A 347 21.69 -2.11 -14.09
CA GLY A 347 22.58 -3.05 -13.42
C GLY A 347 21.87 -4.12 -12.58
N GLY A 348 20.62 -4.45 -12.92
CA GLY A 348 19.80 -5.43 -12.19
C GLY A 348 19.22 -4.92 -10.87
N LEU A 349 19.26 -3.61 -10.61
CA LEU A 349 18.77 -3.05 -9.33
C LEU A 349 17.26 -3.24 -9.10
N PHE A 350 16.51 -3.52 -10.16
CA PHE A 350 15.08 -3.84 -10.09
C PHE A 350 14.80 -5.34 -10.31
N ASP A 351 15.83 -6.18 -10.40
CA ASP A 351 15.66 -7.64 -10.45
C ASP A 351 15.59 -8.21 -9.02
N ARG A 352 14.45 -8.80 -8.68
CA ARG A 352 14.22 -9.43 -7.36
C ARG A 352 15.11 -10.63 -7.08
N ASN A 353 15.74 -11.23 -8.10
CA ASN A 353 16.76 -12.26 -7.88
C ASN A 353 18.11 -11.67 -7.46
N VAL A 354 18.34 -10.38 -7.72
CA VAL A 354 19.54 -9.65 -7.28
C VAL A 354 19.32 -9.04 -5.90
N ARG A 355 18.20 -8.32 -5.73
CA ARG A 355 17.78 -7.73 -4.47
C ARG A 355 16.26 -7.56 -4.40
N ASP A 356 15.69 -7.73 -3.23
CA ASP A 356 14.25 -7.57 -2.99
C ASP A 356 14.03 -6.73 -1.73
N SER A 357 13.38 -5.59 -1.87
CA SER A 357 13.02 -4.73 -0.74
C SER A 357 11.79 -5.24 0.03
N GLY A 358 11.03 -6.16 -0.56
CA GLY A 358 9.77 -6.66 -0.04
C GLY A 358 8.55 -5.79 -0.38
N ALA A 359 8.74 -4.58 -0.89
CA ALA A 359 7.63 -3.70 -1.28
C ALA A 359 6.82 -4.26 -2.45
N VAL A 360 5.52 -3.97 -2.45
CA VAL A 360 4.62 -4.10 -3.61
C VAL A 360 4.87 -2.89 -4.51
N MET A 361 5.40 -3.12 -5.72
CA MET A 361 5.65 -2.07 -6.70
C MET A 361 4.44 -1.89 -7.60
N CYS A 362 3.84 -0.70 -7.57
CA CYS A 362 2.55 -0.40 -8.18
C CYS A 362 2.72 0.35 -9.50
N GLY A 363 2.34 -0.30 -10.60
CA GLY A 363 2.22 0.31 -11.93
C GLY A 363 0.85 0.96 -12.14
N GLN A 364 0.65 1.60 -13.29
CA GLN A 364 -0.61 2.25 -13.63
C GLN A 364 -1.17 1.78 -14.98
N SER A 365 -2.48 1.56 -15.03
CA SER A 365 -3.23 1.36 -16.27
C SER A 365 -3.83 2.67 -16.79
N THR A 366 -4.44 2.62 -17.97
CA THR A 366 -5.15 3.76 -18.56
C THR A 366 -6.55 4.02 -17.94
N GLY A 367 -6.84 3.46 -16.77
CA GLY A 367 -8.13 3.50 -16.10
C GLY A 367 -8.84 2.13 -16.15
N ALA A 368 -10.15 2.08 -16.43
CA ALA A 368 -10.92 0.84 -16.51
C ALA A 368 -10.33 -0.22 -17.46
N PRO A 369 -9.82 0.12 -18.66
CA PRO A 369 -9.05 -0.82 -19.48
C PRO A 369 -7.81 -1.31 -18.74
N LEU A 370 -7.45 -2.59 -18.98
CA LEU A 370 -6.28 -3.25 -18.39
C LEU A 370 -4.99 -2.99 -19.19
N ASP A 371 -4.97 -1.91 -19.98
CA ASP A 371 -3.82 -1.51 -20.80
C ASP A 371 -2.84 -0.70 -19.96
N ALA A 372 -1.55 -0.99 -20.11
CA ALA A 372 -0.52 -0.20 -19.46
C ALA A 372 -0.57 1.26 -19.93
N ASN A 373 -0.55 2.19 -18.98
CA ASN A 373 -0.39 3.60 -19.30
C ASN A 373 1.04 3.83 -19.84
N PRO A 374 1.22 4.53 -20.98
CA PRO A 374 2.55 4.76 -21.56
C PRO A 374 3.54 5.50 -20.64
N PHE A 375 3.03 6.23 -19.66
CA PHE A 375 3.87 6.90 -18.66
C PHE A 375 4.27 6.00 -17.50
N SER A 376 3.61 4.85 -17.29
CA SER A 376 4.02 3.91 -16.24
C SER A 376 5.42 3.38 -16.50
N ASN A 377 6.29 3.41 -15.49
CA ASN A 377 7.41 2.50 -15.52
C ASN A 377 6.88 1.06 -15.56
N TYR A 378 7.66 0.14 -16.16
CA TYR A 378 7.22 -1.23 -16.40
C TYR A 378 8.39 -2.22 -16.29
N GLY A 379 8.07 -3.51 -16.28
CA GLY A 379 9.09 -4.57 -16.19
C GLY A 379 8.76 -5.63 -15.15
N SER A 380 9.69 -6.57 -14.93
CA SER A 380 9.49 -7.72 -14.05
C SER A 380 9.38 -7.34 -12.57
N ARG A 381 9.83 -6.12 -12.21
CA ARG A 381 9.75 -5.60 -10.84
C ARG A 381 8.33 -5.27 -10.39
N LEU A 382 7.42 -4.94 -11.32
CA LEU A 382 6.07 -4.53 -10.96
C LEU A 382 5.22 -5.73 -10.53
N ASP A 383 4.55 -5.57 -9.40
CA ASP A 383 3.79 -6.63 -8.74
C ASP A 383 2.29 -6.55 -9.04
N ALA A 384 1.74 -5.35 -9.10
CA ALA A 384 0.33 -5.07 -9.38
C ALA A 384 0.15 -3.69 -10.02
N HIS A 385 -1.05 -3.42 -10.55
CA HIS A 385 -1.40 -2.08 -11.04
C HIS A 385 -2.79 -1.65 -10.57
N GLY A 386 -2.97 -0.33 -10.40
CA GLY A 386 -4.27 0.31 -10.24
C GLY A 386 -4.65 1.17 -11.46
N TRP A 387 -5.75 1.90 -11.34
CA TRP A 387 -6.12 2.92 -12.31
C TRP A 387 -5.14 4.09 -12.23
N GLY A 388 -4.57 4.47 -13.36
CA GLY A 388 -3.65 5.61 -13.50
C GLY A 388 -4.24 6.78 -14.28
N ALA A 389 -5.57 6.83 -14.45
CA ALA A 389 -6.25 7.94 -15.10
C ALA A 389 -7.74 7.98 -14.72
N ASN A 390 -8.27 9.19 -14.67
CA ASN A 390 -9.69 9.47 -14.41
C ASN A 390 -10.19 8.90 -13.06
N VAL A 391 -9.38 9.04 -12.03
CA VAL A 391 -9.74 8.58 -10.68
C VAL A 391 -10.45 9.70 -9.94
N VAL A 392 -11.61 9.36 -9.39
CA VAL A 392 -12.45 10.26 -8.58
C VAL A 392 -12.01 10.19 -7.13
N THR A 393 -11.57 11.33 -6.58
CA THR A 393 -11.07 11.42 -5.21
C THR A 393 -11.14 12.85 -4.66
N ALA A 394 -10.62 13.09 -3.44
CA ALA A 394 -10.50 14.40 -2.82
C ALA A 394 -9.45 15.30 -3.50
N GLY A 395 -9.50 16.60 -3.29
CA GLY A 395 -8.54 17.59 -3.77
C GLY A 395 -8.82 18.13 -5.17
N TYR A 396 -7.94 19.03 -5.66
CA TYR A 396 -7.89 19.62 -7.01
C TYR A 396 -9.08 20.47 -7.47
N GLY A 397 -10.30 20.22 -7.03
CA GLY A 397 -11.46 21.08 -7.26
C GLY A 397 -12.07 21.11 -8.68
N ASP A 398 -11.69 20.20 -9.58
CA ASP A 398 -12.21 20.16 -10.95
C ASP A 398 -13.55 19.43 -11.07
N LEU A 399 -13.84 18.45 -10.20
CA LEU A 399 -15.13 17.79 -10.11
C LEU A 399 -16.09 18.62 -9.25
N PHE A 400 -15.63 19.08 -8.10
CA PHE A 400 -16.33 19.95 -7.19
C PHE A 400 -15.34 20.92 -6.54
N GLY A 401 -15.50 22.22 -6.86
CA GLY A 401 -14.66 23.30 -6.34
C GLY A 401 -15.50 24.26 -5.51
N SER A 402 -15.32 24.23 -4.20
CA SER A 402 -15.97 25.15 -3.27
C SER A 402 -15.23 26.49 -3.15
N GLY A 403 -14.01 26.59 -3.73
CA GLY A 403 -13.08 27.68 -3.53
C GLY A 403 -12.32 27.61 -2.20
N THR A 404 -12.43 26.48 -1.48
CA THR A 404 -11.65 26.16 -0.29
C THR A 404 -11.09 24.74 -0.41
N PRO A 405 -9.77 24.52 -0.29
CA PRO A 405 -9.15 23.21 -0.47
C PRO A 405 -9.75 22.10 0.40
N VAL A 406 -10.32 22.44 1.54
CA VAL A 406 -10.93 21.50 2.49
C VAL A 406 -12.23 20.83 2.00
N GLN A 407 -12.73 21.20 0.81
CA GLN A 407 -13.98 20.70 0.25
C GLN A 407 -13.88 20.48 -1.27
N GLU A 408 -12.69 20.29 -1.81
CA GLU A 408 -12.47 20.13 -3.24
C GLU A 408 -12.33 18.65 -3.61
N PHE A 409 -12.87 18.29 -4.79
CA PHE A 409 -12.82 16.93 -5.31
C PHE A 409 -12.44 16.96 -6.80
N THR A 410 -11.78 15.90 -7.25
CA THR A 410 -11.32 15.72 -8.63
C THR A 410 -11.94 14.49 -9.29
N ALA A 411 -12.09 14.53 -10.63
CA ALA A 411 -12.42 13.39 -11.46
C ALA A 411 -11.21 12.92 -12.32
N PHE A 412 -10.04 13.53 -12.13
CA PHE A 412 -8.91 13.33 -13.04
C PHE A 412 -7.59 13.02 -12.32
N PHE A 413 -7.63 12.57 -11.07
CA PHE A 413 -6.41 12.12 -10.42
C PHE A 413 -5.80 10.98 -11.23
N SER A 414 -4.47 10.97 -11.37
CA SER A 414 -3.79 10.10 -12.34
C SER A 414 -2.34 9.82 -11.93
N GLY A 415 -1.69 8.98 -12.72
CA GLY A 415 -0.31 8.57 -12.47
C GLY A 415 -0.21 7.28 -11.67
N THR A 416 1.01 6.89 -11.36
CA THR A 416 1.24 5.80 -10.39
C THR A 416 0.74 6.18 -9.00
N SER A 417 0.56 7.48 -8.73
CA SER A 417 -0.02 8.02 -7.49
C SER A 417 -1.50 7.68 -7.29
N SER A 418 -2.31 7.59 -8.37
CA SER A 418 -3.70 7.14 -8.23
C SER A 418 -3.80 5.61 -8.27
N ALA A 419 -2.81 4.94 -8.86
CA ALA A 419 -2.78 3.49 -8.93
C ALA A 419 -2.35 2.84 -7.62
N THR A 420 -1.38 3.44 -6.92
CA THR A 420 -0.81 2.87 -5.68
C THR A 420 -1.83 2.82 -4.54
N PRO A 421 -2.62 3.87 -4.23
CA PRO A 421 -3.62 3.79 -3.16
C PRO A 421 -4.71 2.76 -3.46
N ILE A 422 -5.11 2.54 -4.73
CA ILE A 422 -6.06 1.49 -5.09
C ILE A 422 -5.48 0.10 -4.77
N VAL A 423 -4.21 -0.16 -5.12
CA VAL A 423 -3.53 -1.42 -4.80
C VAL A 423 -3.32 -1.56 -3.28
N THR A 424 -2.96 -0.48 -2.60
CA THR A 424 -2.78 -0.42 -1.14
C THR A 424 -4.09 -0.76 -0.43
N GLY A 425 -5.20 -0.14 -0.84
CA GLY A 425 -6.51 -0.41 -0.28
C GLY A 425 -6.91 -1.87 -0.39
N ALA A 426 -6.68 -2.49 -1.57
CA ALA A 426 -6.88 -3.94 -1.72
C ALA A 426 -6.00 -4.76 -0.77
N GLY A 427 -4.74 -4.36 -0.59
CA GLY A 427 -3.80 -5.02 0.32
C GLY A 427 -4.23 -4.92 1.78
N VAL A 428 -4.62 -3.73 2.25
CA VAL A 428 -5.15 -3.52 3.62
C VAL A 428 -6.40 -4.34 3.85
N MET A 429 -7.34 -4.31 2.90
CA MET A 429 -8.58 -5.09 2.96
C MET A 429 -8.30 -6.58 3.12
N LEU A 430 -7.44 -7.15 2.28
CA LEU A 430 -7.10 -8.57 2.31
C LEU A 430 -6.34 -8.97 3.59
N ASN A 431 -5.43 -8.12 4.05
CA ASN A 431 -4.70 -8.34 5.29
C ASN A 431 -5.62 -8.29 6.52
N GLY A 432 -6.60 -7.36 6.53
CA GLY A 432 -7.59 -7.26 7.58
C GLY A 432 -8.51 -8.49 7.63
N ILE A 433 -9.00 -8.95 6.47
CA ILE A 433 -9.78 -10.18 6.36
C ILE A 433 -8.98 -11.39 6.87
N HIS A 434 -7.71 -11.50 6.46
CA HIS A 434 -6.83 -12.58 6.91
C HIS A 434 -6.61 -12.53 8.43
N ARG A 435 -6.33 -11.34 8.98
CA ARG A 435 -6.15 -11.16 10.42
C ARG A 435 -7.38 -11.58 11.22
N GLU A 436 -8.56 -11.21 10.75
CA GLU A 436 -9.82 -11.58 11.40
C GLU A 436 -10.12 -13.08 11.28
N ALA A 437 -9.84 -13.68 10.12
CA ALA A 437 -10.08 -15.09 9.89
C ALA A 437 -9.08 -16.02 10.61
N PHE A 438 -7.79 -15.63 10.63
CA PHE A 438 -6.70 -16.51 11.08
C PHE A 438 -5.98 -16.03 12.35
N GLY A 439 -6.35 -14.86 12.89
CA GLY A 439 -5.82 -14.32 14.15
C GLY A 439 -4.45 -13.66 14.06
N ALA A 440 -3.91 -13.48 12.85
CA ALA A 440 -2.63 -12.82 12.61
C ALA A 440 -2.63 -12.11 11.25
N PRO A 441 -1.88 -10.99 11.09
CA PRO A 441 -1.67 -10.37 9.80
C PRO A 441 -0.87 -11.28 8.86
N MET A 442 -0.98 -11.05 7.55
CA MET A 442 -0.16 -11.73 6.56
C MET A 442 1.31 -11.28 6.63
N ASP A 443 2.21 -12.15 6.19
CA ASP A 443 3.59 -11.73 5.90
C ASP A 443 3.60 -10.81 4.66
N PRO A 444 4.45 -9.76 4.60
CA PRO A 444 4.51 -8.85 3.45
C PRO A 444 4.75 -9.54 2.10
N PHE A 445 5.59 -10.57 2.05
CA PHE A 445 5.84 -11.33 0.83
C PHE A 445 4.66 -12.20 0.43
N ASP A 446 3.90 -12.72 1.40
CA ASP A 446 2.70 -13.53 1.13
C ASP A 446 1.57 -12.66 0.59
N LEU A 447 1.35 -11.47 1.15
CA LEU A 447 0.38 -10.52 0.62
C LEU A 447 0.73 -10.09 -0.81
N ARG A 448 2.00 -9.72 -1.07
CA ARG A 448 2.47 -9.37 -2.41
C ARG A 448 2.23 -10.51 -3.40
N ARG A 449 2.54 -11.75 -3.01
CA ARG A 449 2.30 -12.94 -3.82
C ARG A 449 0.81 -13.18 -4.08
N LEU A 450 -0.03 -13.01 -3.08
CA LEU A 450 -1.49 -13.15 -3.21
C LEU A 450 -2.04 -12.15 -4.25
N LEU A 451 -1.69 -10.87 -4.13
CA LEU A 451 -2.09 -9.84 -5.10
C LEU A 451 -1.65 -10.18 -6.53
N ALA A 452 -0.40 -10.61 -6.70
CA ALA A 452 0.15 -10.96 -8.02
C ALA A 452 -0.49 -12.22 -8.62
N MET A 453 -0.85 -13.22 -7.81
CA MET A 453 -1.38 -14.51 -8.30
C MET A 453 -2.88 -14.48 -8.56
N THR A 454 -3.64 -13.69 -7.82
CA THR A 454 -5.11 -13.68 -7.88
C THR A 454 -5.67 -12.49 -8.66
N GLY A 455 -4.83 -11.50 -8.96
CA GLY A 455 -5.25 -10.31 -9.67
C GLY A 455 -5.71 -10.58 -11.11
N THR A 456 -6.56 -9.69 -11.62
CA THR A 456 -7.01 -9.70 -13.02
C THR A 456 -5.82 -9.41 -13.94
N PRO A 457 -5.49 -10.32 -14.88
CA PRO A 457 -4.35 -10.12 -15.78
C PRO A 457 -4.49 -8.85 -16.62
N GLN A 458 -3.41 -8.10 -16.77
CA GLN A 458 -3.34 -6.96 -17.69
C GLN A 458 -3.48 -7.40 -19.16
N ASN A 459 -3.86 -6.48 -20.04
CA ASN A 459 -3.80 -6.68 -21.49
C ASN A 459 -2.34 -6.83 -21.97
N PRO A 460 -2.10 -7.49 -23.14
CA PRO A 460 -0.77 -7.59 -23.71
C PRO A 460 -0.13 -6.21 -23.94
N GLY A 461 1.13 -6.04 -23.49
CA GLY A 461 1.86 -4.78 -23.58
C GLY A 461 2.99 -4.71 -22.55
N ASN A 462 3.41 -3.51 -22.21
CA ASN A 462 4.39 -3.25 -21.15
C ASN A 462 3.90 -3.85 -19.83
N ARG A 463 4.75 -4.62 -19.17
CA ARG A 463 4.38 -5.34 -17.96
C ARG A 463 4.24 -4.39 -16.78
N ILE A 464 3.02 -4.24 -16.26
CA ILE A 464 2.70 -3.44 -15.07
C ILE A 464 2.14 -4.30 -13.91
N GLY A 465 2.07 -5.63 -14.07
CA GLY A 465 1.44 -6.56 -13.12
C GLY A 465 -0.08 -6.67 -13.32
N PRO A 466 -0.76 -7.58 -12.61
CA PRO A 466 -2.22 -7.70 -12.64
C PRO A 466 -2.91 -6.59 -11.81
N ARG A 467 -4.18 -6.31 -12.11
CA ARG A 467 -5.04 -5.49 -11.23
C ARG A 467 -5.52 -6.32 -10.06
N PRO A 468 -5.49 -5.86 -8.81
CA PRO A 468 -6.07 -6.57 -7.68
C PRO A 468 -7.49 -7.07 -7.96
N ASN A 469 -7.79 -8.27 -7.50
CA ASN A 469 -9.13 -8.87 -7.55
C ASN A 469 -9.41 -9.45 -6.17
N VAL A 470 -10.06 -8.63 -5.33
CA VAL A 470 -10.31 -8.94 -3.93
C VAL A 470 -11.14 -10.21 -3.79
N ARG A 471 -12.14 -10.42 -4.66
CA ARG A 471 -12.95 -11.64 -4.66
C ARG A 471 -12.11 -12.90 -4.90
N ALA A 472 -11.27 -12.89 -5.92
CA ALA A 472 -10.41 -14.04 -6.23
C ALA A 472 -9.36 -14.28 -5.12
N ALA A 473 -8.86 -13.22 -4.49
CA ALA A 473 -7.92 -13.31 -3.37
C ALA A 473 -8.59 -13.91 -2.12
N ILE A 474 -9.81 -13.48 -1.77
CA ILE A 474 -10.58 -14.05 -0.66
C ILE A 474 -10.83 -15.55 -0.88
N GLN A 475 -11.20 -15.96 -2.10
CA GLN A 475 -11.36 -17.37 -2.44
C GLN A 475 -10.05 -18.15 -2.30
N ALA A 476 -8.91 -17.57 -2.68
CA ALA A 476 -7.60 -18.20 -2.52
C ALA A 476 -7.13 -18.30 -1.06
N LEU A 477 -7.64 -17.43 -0.19
CA LEU A 477 -7.41 -17.50 1.27
C LEU A 477 -8.28 -18.56 1.97
N GLU A 478 -9.25 -19.16 1.25
CA GLU A 478 -10.21 -20.13 1.82
C GLU A 478 -11.03 -19.56 3.00
N VAL A 479 -11.25 -18.26 3.01
CA VAL A 479 -12.15 -17.60 3.97
C VAL A 479 -13.59 -18.03 3.68
N PRO A 480 -14.42 -18.32 4.69
CA PRO A 480 -15.79 -18.73 4.48
C PRO A 480 -16.62 -17.75 3.65
N VAL A 481 -17.24 -18.22 2.58
CA VAL A 481 -18.04 -17.40 1.65
C VAL A 481 -19.49 -17.87 1.64
N LEU A 482 -20.42 -16.94 1.78
CA LEU A 482 -21.85 -17.19 1.68
C LEU A 482 -22.41 -16.61 0.37
N THR A 483 -22.95 -17.48 -0.47
CA THR A 483 -23.61 -17.10 -1.72
C THR A 483 -25.11 -17.28 -1.63
N LEU A 484 -25.87 -16.33 -2.17
CA LEU A 484 -27.34 -16.36 -2.21
C LEU A 484 -27.80 -16.55 -3.64
N SER A 485 -28.76 -17.45 -3.83
CA SER A 485 -29.41 -17.72 -5.10
C SER A 485 -30.90 -18.08 -4.90
N GLY A 486 -31.57 -18.54 -5.95
CA GLY A 486 -32.93 -19.02 -5.89
C GLY A 486 -33.97 -18.11 -6.55
N ASN A 487 -35.26 -18.43 -6.35
CA ASN A 487 -36.36 -17.65 -6.88
C ASN A 487 -36.85 -16.64 -5.82
N LEU A 488 -36.26 -15.46 -5.82
CA LEU A 488 -36.39 -14.43 -4.78
C LEU A 488 -37.67 -13.60 -4.92
N VAL A 489 -38.84 -14.29 -5.05
CA VAL A 489 -40.16 -13.65 -5.10
C VAL A 489 -41.03 -14.11 -3.91
N PRO A 490 -42.09 -13.39 -3.54
CA PRO A 490 -43.02 -13.92 -2.53
C PRO A 490 -43.53 -15.32 -2.87
N GLY A 491 -43.40 -16.25 -1.93
CA GLY A 491 -43.73 -17.67 -2.14
C GLY A 491 -42.65 -18.49 -2.86
N GLY A 492 -41.54 -17.86 -3.27
CA GLY A 492 -40.40 -18.53 -3.87
C GLY A 492 -39.42 -19.11 -2.83
N GLN A 493 -38.19 -19.40 -3.24
CA GLN A 493 -37.18 -20.05 -2.42
C GLN A 493 -35.88 -19.24 -2.41
N VAL A 494 -35.26 -19.13 -1.26
CA VAL A 494 -33.88 -18.67 -1.06
C VAL A 494 -33.01 -19.90 -0.91
N ASP A 495 -31.96 -19.97 -1.71
CA ASP A 495 -30.88 -20.96 -1.58
C ASP A 495 -29.62 -20.23 -1.10
N LEU A 496 -28.97 -20.77 -0.07
CA LEU A 496 -27.75 -20.26 0.56
C LEU A 496 -26.67 -21.34 0.45
N ASP A 497 -25.61 -21.04 -0.27
CA ASP A 497 -24.45 -21.91 -0.39
C ASP A 497 -23.30 -21.34 0.46
N LEU A 498 -22.86 -22.10 1.47
CA LEU A 498 -21.68 -21.84 2.26
C LEU A 498 -20.49 -22.60 1.67
N GLU A 499 -19.49 -21.90 1.19
CA GLU A 499 -18.17 -22.45 0.86
C GLU A 499 -17.25 -22.28 2.06
N ALA A 500 -16.76 -23.41 2.62
CA ALA A 500 -15.81 -23.45 3.72
C ALA A 500 -15.07 -24.79 3.72
N SER A 501 -14.08 -24.99 4.60
CA SER A 501 -13.35 -26.25 4.65
C SER A 501 -14.21 -27.41 5.12
N ALA A 502 -14.04 -28.58 4.50
CA ALA A 502 -14.78 -29.77 4.87
C ALA A 502 -14.53 -30.14 6.34
N GLY A 503 -15.61 -30.33 7.08
CA GLY A 503 -15.57 -30.66 8.52
C GLY A 503 -15.68 -29.47 9.45
N ASP A 504 -15.58 -28.24 8.94
CA ASP A 504 -15.86 -27.03 9.72
C ASP A 504 -17.31 -27.07 10.25
N THR A 505 -17.50 -26.56 11.45
CA THR A 505 -18.85 -26.37 11.98
C THR A 505 -19.30 -24.95 11.77
N TYR A 506 -20.58 -24.75 11.50
CA TYR A 506 -21.12 -23.43 11.24
C TYR A 506 -22.39 -23.14 12.05
N ARG A 507 -22.66 -21.82 12.16
CA ARG A 507 -23.93 -21.29 12.69
C ARG A 507 -24.45 -20.20 11.77
N LEU A 508 -25.44 -20.53 10.93
CA LEU A 508 -26.11 -19.56 10.09
C LEU A 508 -26.98 -18.65 10.96
N MET A 509 -26.87 -17.36 10.79
CA MET A 509 -27.57 -16.34 11.57
C MET A 509 -28.42 -15.45 10.68
N PHE A 510 -29.62 -15.15 11.12
CA PHE A 510 -30.57 -14.26 10.44
C PHE A 510 -30.84 -13.02 11.28
N SER A 511 -30.91 -11.86 10.62
CA SER A 511 -31.37 -10.62 11.22
C SER A 511 -32.26 -9.83 10.23
N ARG A 512 -33.16 -9.01 10.76
CA ARG A 512 -33.98 -8.09 9.95
C ARG A 512 -33.28 -6.80 9.61
N SER A 513 -32.16 -6.51 10.24
CA SER A 513 -31.39 -5.28 10.02
C SER A 513 -29.89 -5.57 10.13
N LEU A 514 -29.08 -4.70 9.55
CA LEU A 514 -27.66 -4.61 9.90
C LEU A 514 -27.50 -3.88 11.23
N ALA A 515 -26.38 -4.11 11.89
CA ALA A 515 -25.99 -3.34 13.06
C ALA A 515 -25.59 -1.92 12.63
N ALA A 516 -26.02 -0.91 13.39
CA ALA A 516 -25.60 0.47 13.15
C ALA A 516 -24.08 0.66 13.35
N ALA A 517 -23.49 -0.16 14.24
CA ALA A 517 -22.05 -0.34 14.36
C ALA A 517 -21.80 -1.83 14.48
N PRO A 518 -21.04 -2.46 13.57
CA PRO A 518 -20.70 -3.87 13.67
C PRO A 518 -19.99 -4.19 14.99
N ALA A 519 -20.37 -5.31 15.62
CA ALA A 519 -19.77 -5.73 16.88
C ALA A 519 -18.61 -6.68 16.60
N HIS A 520 -17.42 -6.37 17.13
CA HIS A 520 -16.30 -7.31 17.10
C HIS A 520 -16.50 -8.41 18.15
N ASN A 521 -16.58 -9.64 17.68
CA ASN A 521 -16.74 -10.83 18.53
C ASN A 521 -15.52 -11.75 18.35
N ALA A 522 -14.47 -11.52 19.16
CA ALA A 522 -13.35 -12.44 19.16
C ALA A 522 -13.81 -13.87 19.52
N PRO A 523 -13.38 -14.89 18.82
CA PRO A 523 -12.34 -14.93 17.79
C PRO A 523 -12.84 -14.83 16.34
N PHE A 524 -14.10 -14.55 16.09
CA PHE A 524 -14.74 -14.68 14.78
C PHE A 524 -14.72 -13.40 13.92
N GLY A 525 -14.27 -12.28 14.47
CA GLY A 525 -14.26 -11.00 13.79
C GLY A 525 -15.55 -10.18 13.95
N TYR A 526 -15.95 -9.41 12.93
CA TYR A 526 -17.09 -8.51 13.03
C TYR A 526 -18.42 -9.15 12.63
N LEU A 527 -19.39 -9.09 13.54
CA LEU A 527 -20.79 -9.42 13.27
C LEU A 527 -21.50 -8.16 12.74
N PHE A 528 -21.89 -8.18 11.47
CA PHE A 528 -22.58 -7.08 10.81
C PHE A 528 -24.11 -7.09 11.02
N LEU A 529 -24.66 -8.20 11.52
CA LEU A 529 -26.09 -8.31 11.76
C LEU A 529 -26.53 -7.48 12.99
N GLY A 530 -27.69 -6.89 12.91
CA GLY A 530 -28.45 -6.38 14.04
C GLY A 530 -28.92 -7.52 14.96
N PRO A 531 -29.96 -7.34 15.76
CA PRO A 531 -30.43 -8.42 16.64
C PRO A 531 -30.72 -9.71 15.85
N VAL A 532 -29.94 -10.76 16.14
CA VAL A 532 -30.11 -12.09 15.52
C VAL A 532 -31.45 -12.67 15.94
N THR A 533 -32.30 -13.00 14.97
CA THR A 533 -33.65 -13.49 15.21
C THR A 533 -33.78 -15.00 15.10
N ASN A 534 -32.87 -15.66 14.37
CA ASN A 534 -32.84 -17.11 14.22
C ASN A 534 -31.43 -17.63 13.93
N THR A 535 -31.12 -18.87 14.30
CA THR A 535 -29.85 -19.53 14.03
C THR A 535 -30.06 -20.96 13.58
N VAL A 536 -29.25 -21.43 12.61
CA VAL A 536 -29.23 -22.81 12.13
C VAL A 536 -27.80 -23.34 12.20
N PRO A 537 -27.48 -24.31 13.09
CA PRO A 537 -26.17 -24.95 13.17
C PRO A 537 -26.01 -26.08 12.17
N GLY A 538 -24.78 -26.38 11.76
CA GLY A 538 -24.45 -27.52 10.92
C GLY A 538 -22.94 -27.79 10.84
N THR A 539 -22.56 -28.68 9.92
CA THR A 539 -21.17 -29.04 9.62
C THR A 539 -20.99 -29.09 8.11
N VAL A 540 -19.93 -28.49 7.61
CA VAL A 540 -19.62 -28.45 6.18
C VAL A 540 -19.29 -29.86 5.67
N PRO A 541 -19.98 -30.36 4.64
CA PRO A 541 -19.78 -31.70 4.12
C PRO A 541 -18.43 -31.88 3.43
N GLY A 542 -18.07 -33.13 3.11
CA GLY A 542 -16.79 -33.47 2.49
C GLY A 542 -16.49 -32.84 1.13
N GLY A 543 -17.47 -32.20 0.51
CA GLY A 543 -17.30 -31.41 -0.72
C GLY A 543 -16.89 -29.96 -0.51
N GLY A 544 -16.85 -29.47 0.74
CA GLY A 544 -16.52 -28.09 1.06
C GLY A 544 -17.65 -27.07 0.79
N VAL A 545 -18.83 -27.53 0.40
CA VAL A 545 -20.01 -26.69 0.15
C VAL A 545 -21.21 -27.25 0.93
N GLU A 546 -21.87 -26.42 1.68
CA GLU A 546 -23.17 -26.72 2.32
C GLU A 546 -24.26 -25.84 1.69
N SER A 547 -25.32 -26.47 1.24
CA SER A 547 -26.47 -25.78 0.62
C SER A 547 -27.70 -25.86 1.51
N LEU A 548 -28.25 -24.70 1.85
CA LEU A 548 -29.43 -24.54 2.69
C LEU A 548 -30.54 -23.84 1.92
N SER A 549 -31.76 -24.33 2.01
CA SER A 549 -32.90 -23.74 1.30
C SER A 549 -34.02 -23.33 2.25
N PHE A 550 -34.58 -22.16 2.03
CA PHE A 550 -35.69 -21.61 2.83
C PHE A 550 -36.80 -21.06 1.93
N GLN A 551 -38.05 -21.25 2.37
CA GLN A 551 -39.20 -20.68 1.66
C GLN A 551 -39.40 -19.22 2.04
N ILE A 552 -39.58 -18.37 1.02
CA ILE A 552 -40.00 -16.98 1.20
C ILE A 552 -41.48 -16.95 1.54
N PRO A 553 -41.94 -16.22 2.58
CA PRO A 553 -43.37 -16.07 2.85
C PRO A 553 -44.13 -15.57 1.63
N ASN A 554 -45.22 -16.20 1.31
CA ASN A 554 -46.09 -15.81 0.19
C ASN A 554 -46.94 -14.56 0.56
N ASN A 555 -46.26 -13.43 0.70
CA ASN A 555 -46.89 -12.15 1.01
C ASN A 555 -46.39 -11.07 0.02
N PRO A 556 -47.26 -10.57 -0.88
CA PRO A 556 -46.92 -9.57 -1.89
C PRO A 556 -46.33 -8.28 -1.29
N ALA A 557 -46.58 -7.99 -0.02
CA ALA A 557 -45.99 -6.82 0.65
C ALA A 557 -44.45 -6.87 0.77
N PHE A 558 -43.81 -8.02 0.53
CA PHE A 558 -42.36 -8.14 0.51
C PHE A 558 -41.72 -7.84 -0.84
N SER A 559 -42.52 -7.78 -1.92
CA SER A 559 -41.99 -7.43 -3.26
C SER A 559 -41.28 -6.05 -3.24
N GLY A 560 -40.08 -5.99 -3.79
CA GLY A 560 -39.27 -4.78 -3.79
C GLY A 560 -38.64 -4.41 -2.45
N SER A 561 -38.61 -5.33 -1.47
CA SER A 561 -38.06 -5.12 -0.13
C SER A 561 -36.88 -6.07 0.15
N ILE A 562 -36.09 -5.75 1.18
CA ILE A 562 -35.11 -6.69 1.76
C ILE A 562 -35.82 -7.45 2.90
N LEU A 563 -35.96 -8.76 2.78
CA LEU A 563 -36.57 -9.63 3.80
C LEU A 563 -35.73 -9.67 5.09
N GLY A 564 -34.43 -9.62 4.96
CA GLY A 564 -33.47 -9.67 6.05
C GLY A 564 -32.05 -9.84 5.55
N TYR A 565 -31.15 -10.09 6.47
CA TYR A 565 -29.73 -10.30 6.23
C TYR A 565 -29.29 -11.61 6.86
N VAL A 566 -28.34 -12.27 6.24
CA VAL A 566 -27.71 -13.50 6.76
C VAL A 566 -26.21 -13.34 6.86
N GLN A 567 -25.64 -13.98 7.87
CA GLN A 567 -24.19 -14.13 8.05
C GLN A 567 -23.94 -15.48 8.70
N ILE A 568 -22.79 -16.10 8.42
CA ILE A 568 -22.44 -17.38 9.01
C ILE A 568 -21.21 -17.21 9.90
N GLU A 569 -21.29 -17.76 11.10
CA GLU A 569 -20.15 -18.01 11.98
C GLU A 569 -19.64 -19.41 11.70
N VAL A 570 -18.37 -19.54 11.32
CA VAL A 570 -17.72 -20.81 11.01
C VAL A 570 -16.62 -21.06 12.04
N THR A 571 -16.59 -22.26 12.62
CA THR A 571 -15.52 -22.73 13.50
C THR A 571 -14.66 -23.73 12.73
N PHE A 572 -13.37 -23.46 12.61
CA PHE A 572 -12.45 -24.27 11.82
C PHE A 572 -12.11 -25.60 12.48
N ALA A 573 -12.25 -26.68 11.72
CA ALA A 573 -11.90 -28.02 12.17
C ALA A 573 -10.40 -28.32 12.09
N ASN A 574 -9.67 -27.59 11.24
CA ASN A 574 -8.24 -27.80 10.97
C ASN A 574 -7.29 -27.26 12.05
N GLY A 575 -7.80 -26.52 13.05
CA GLY A 575 -7.03 -25.93 14.14
C GLY A 575 -6.17 -24.71 13.75
N VAL A 576 -6.30 -24.21 12.52
CA VAL A 576 -5.71 -22.95 12.08
C VAL A 576 -6.70 -21.83 12.39
N GLY A 577 -6.38 -21.00 13.40
CA GLY A 577 -7.36 -20.06 13.94
C GLY A 577 -8.45 -20.78 14.74
N THR A 578 -9.49 -20.07 15.13
CA THR A 578 -10.63 -20.62 15.86
C THR A 578 -11.92 -20.58 15.04
N GLY A 579 -12.03 -19.67 14.10
CA GLY A 579 -13.17 -19.50 13.22
C GLY A 579 -13.23 -18.09 12.61
N ALA A 580 -14.17 -17.89 11.72
CA ALA A 580 -14.43 -16.60 11.08
C ALA A 580 -15.93 -16.39 10.82
N TYR A 581 -16.33 -15.13 10.66
CA TYR A 581 -17.60 -14.82 10.03
C TYR A 581 -17.45 -14.82 8.50
N SER A 582 -18.46 -15.36 7.78
CA SER A 582 -18.58 -15.12 6.34
C SER A 582 -18.92 -13.66 6.04
N ASN A 583 -18.95 -13.30 4.74
CA ASN A 583 -19.64 -12.11 4.30
C ASN A 583 -21.10 -12.09 4.80
N TYR A 584 -21.66 -10.90 5.07
CA TYR A 584 -23.09 -10.77 5.22
C TYR A 584 -23.77 -10.63 3.85
N THR A 585 -24.99 -11.14 3.74
CA THR A 585 -25.74 -11.14 2.47
C THR A 585 -27.19 -10.67 2.72
N PRO A 586 -27.67 -9.62 2.00
CA PRO A 586 -29.07 -9.24 2.02
C PRO A 586 -29.90 -10.29 1.27
N ILE A 587 -31.14 -10.47 1.68
CA ILE A 587 -32.15 -11.29 0.98
C ILE A 587 -33.14 -10.35 0.30
N PRO A 588 -32.87 -9.89 -0.93
CA PRO A 588 -33.77 -9.02 -1.67
C PRO A 588 -34.94 -9.83 -2.20
N ILE A 589 -36.14 -9.29 -2.15
CA ILE A 589 -37.36 -9.89 -2.72
C ILE A 589 -37.78 -9.10 -3.96
N GLN A 590 -37.78 -9.77 -5.09
CA GLN A 590 -38.11 -9.21 -6.40
C GLN A 590 -39.63 -8.94 -6.59
#